data_e1d4d1ff4792828e7031c9bdadc54c8b
#
_entry.id   e1d4d1ff4792828e7031c9bdadc54c8b
#
_cell.length_a   1.000
_cell.length_b   1.000
_cell.length_c   1.000
_cell.angle_alpha   90.00
_cell.angle_beta   90.00
_cell.angle_gamma   90.00
#
_symmetry.space_group_name_H-M   'P 1'
#
loop_
_entity.id
_entity.type
_entity.pdbx_description
1 polymer ?
#
loop_
_entity_poly.entity_id
_entity_poly.type
_entity_poly.pdbx_seq_one_letter_code
_entity_poly.pdbx_strand_id
1 'polypeptide(L)'
;MIKKEQSLVKMLLPHIIAVVAFLFITMAYFSPMLQGKVLSQHDVTQYQGSAKEISDYYYNEGKTSAWTGSMFSGMPAYQIGVHGGSPNFLDYLEAPVKALGNTTAGPVFAGMLMAYILFCLMGFSPAVAILGAVAYSLSSYNIVILNAGHVTKAWALAYIPLIVAGFMSLFKNKVLLGSVLVGLGLALQIKSNHLQVTYYTGLLSVILFITYAVEVLSKKNYKSFLM
;
A
#
# COMPACT_ATOMS: atom_id res chain seq x y z
N MET A 1 19.44 -19.29 -34.68
CA MET A 1 18.14 -18.66 -34.49
C MET A 1 18.34 -17.30 -33.81
N ILE A 2 18.21 -16.21 -34.54
CA ILE A 2 18.37 -14.84 -34.04
C ILE A 2 17.12 -14.55 -33.21
N LYS A 3 17.24 -14.43 -31.87
CA LYS A 3 16.16 -13.91 -31.02
C LYS A 3 15.84 -12.49 -31.51
N LYS A 4 14.68 -12.33 -32.14
CA LYS A 4 14.17 -11.03 -32.54
C LYS A 4 14.07 -10.17 -31.27
N GLU A 5 14.89 -9.13 -31.12
CA GLU A 5 14.78 -8.16 -30.04
C GLU A 5 13.36 -7.58 -30.09
N GLN A 6 12.55 -7.92 -29.09
CA GLN A 6 11.26 -7.29 -28.96
C GLN A 6 11.50 -5.82 -28.62
N SER A 7 10.93 -4.92 -29.42
CA SER A 7 10.98 -3.48 -29.16
C SER A 7 10.54 -3.21 -27.70
N LEU A 8 11.28 -2.38 -26.97
CA LEU A 8 10.99 -1.96 -25.59
C LEU A 8 9.50 -1.53 -25.44
N VAL A 9 8.96 -0.87 -26.46
CA VAL A 9 7.55 -0.48 -26.53
C VAL A 9 6.62 -1.69 -26.42
N LYS A 10 6.91 -2.81 -27.13
CA LYS A 10 6.07 -4.01 -27.06
C LYS A 10 6.12 -4.69 -25.70
N MET A 11 7.23 -4.57 -24.99
CA MET A 11 7.37 -5.09 -23.63
C MET A 11 6.58 -4.24 -22.61
N LEU A 12 6.65 -2.91 -22.73
CA LEU A 12 6.05 -1.99 -21.76
C LEU A 12 4.55 -1.77 -22.00
N LEU A 13 4.09 -1.92 -23.25
CA LEU A 13 2.70 -1.64 -23.63
C LEU A 13 1.64 -2.34 -22.74
N PRO A 14 1.76 -3.65 -22.41
CA PRO A 14 0.78 -4.30 -21.53
C PRO A 14 0.75 -3.71 -20.13
N HIS A 15 1.88 -3.24 -19.62
CA HIS A 15 1.98 -2.63 -18.29
C HIS A 15 1.41 -1.21 -18.28
N ILE A 16 1.61 -0.45 -19.36
CA ILE A 16 0.99 0.87 -19.55
C ILE A 16 -0.53 0.72 -19.62
N ILE A 17 -1.02 -0.26 -20.40
CA ILE A 17 -2.45 -0.58 -20.48
C ILE A 17 -3.01 -0.92 -19.09
N ALA A 18 -2.29 -1.68 -18.29
CA ALA A 18 -2.71 -2.02 -16.93
C ALA A 18 -2.89 -0.76 -16.07
N VAL A 19 -1.89 0.14 -16.05
CA VAL A 19 -1.97 1.39 -15.28
C VAL A 19 -3.14 2.26 -15.73
N VAL A 20 -3.34 2.40 -17.05
CA VAL A 20 -4.45 3.17 -17.60
C VAL A 20 -5.80 2.53 -17.25
N ALA A 21 -5.89 1.19 -17.31
CA ALA A 21 -7.11 0.48 -16.93
C ALA A 21 -7.41 0.68 -15.42
N PHE A 22 -6.41 0.62 -14.55
CA PHE A 22 -6.59 0.87 -13.11
C PHE A 22 -7.03 2.31 -12.83
N LEU A 23 -6.45 3.29 -13.50
CA LEU A 23 -6.92 4.68 -13.40
C LEU A 23 -8.38 4.81 -13.84
N PHE A 24 -8.72 4.23 -14.99
CA PHE A 24 -10.10 4.28 -15.51
C PHE A 24 -11.08 3.60 -14.54
N ILE A 25 -10.79 2.39 -14.07
CA ILE A 25 -11.64 1.64 -13.11
C ILE A 25 -11.81 2.43 -11.82
N THR A 26 -10.70 2.97 -11.28
CA THR A 26 -10.73 3.77 -10.05
C THR A 26 -11.58 5.02 -10.22
N MET A 27 -11.39 5.78 -11.31
CA MET A 27 -12.17 7.00 -11.59
C MET A 27 -13.64 6.69 -11.88
N ALA A 28 -13.94 5.59 -12.57
CA ALA A 28 -15.32 5.15 -12.82
C ALA A 28 -16.02 4.78 -11.51
N TYR A 29 -15.34 4.01 -10.63
CA TYR A 29 -15.89 3.60 -9.34
C TYR A 29 -16.14 4.80 -8.41
N PHE A 30 -15.18 5.72 -8.34
CA PHE A 30 -15.28 6.94 -7.55
C PHE A 30 -15.76 8.15 -8.36
N SER A 31 -16.53 7.93 -9.43
CA SER A 31 -17.04 9.01 -10.30
C SER A 31 -17.75 10.16 -9.58
N PRO A 32 -18.46 9.98 -8.44
CA PRO A 32 -19.01 11.11 -7.68
C PRO A 32 -17.96 12.12 -7.21
N MET A 33 -16.71 11.68 -6.98
CA MET A 33 -15.62 12.60 -6.61
C MET A 33 -15.29 13.59 -7.74
N LEU A 34 -15.43 13.18 -9.01
CA LEU A 34 -15.23 14.06 -10.16
C LEU A 34 -16.30 15.17 -10.24
N GLN A 35 -17.40 14.99 -9.53
CA GLN A 35 -18.48 15.98 -9.37
C GLN A 35 -18.31 16.84 -8.09
N GLY A 36 -17.16 16.76 -7.44
CA GLY A 36 -16.88 17.47 -6.17
C GLY A 36 -17.58 16.86 -4.95
N LYS A 37 -18.18 15.66 -5.05
CA LYS A 37 -18.78 14.97 -3.91
C LYS A 37 -17.71 14.31 -3.06
N VAL A 38 -17.89 14.34 -1.75
CA VAL A 38 -16.99 13.71 -0.77
C VAL A 38 -17.71 12.53 -0.14
N LEU A 39 -16.98 11.41 0.02
CA LEU A 39 -17.51 10.26 0.75
C LEU A 39 -17.61 10.63 2.23
N SER A 40 -18.82 10.50 2.79
CA SER A 40 -19.03 10.66 4.24
C SER A 40 -18.48 9.43 4.95
N GLN A 41 -17.40 9.62 5.69
CA GLN A 41 -16.70 8.57 6.42
C GLN A 41 -16.76 8.87 7.91
N HIS A 42 -17.42 7.99 8.67
CA HIS A 42 -17.65 8.21 10.09
C HIS A 42 -16.36 8.43 10.89
N ASP A 43 -15.37 7.56 10.70
CA ASP A 43 -14.11 7.62 11.44
C ASP A 43 -13.26 8.83 11.06
N VAL A 44 -13.34 9.31 9.80
CA VAL A 44 -12.67 10.54 9.39
C VAL A 44 -13.28 11.75 10.11
N THR A 45 -14.61 11.78 10.27
CA THR A 45 -15.30 12.85 11.00
C THR A 45 -14.93 12.81 12.49
N GLN A 46 -14.89 11.62 13.11
CA GLN A 46 -14.45 11.45 14.49
C GLN A 46 -12.99 11.86 14.69
N TYR A 47 -12.12 11.47 13.76
CA TYR A 47 -10.71 11.89 13.74
C TYR A 47 -10.58 13.42 13.69
N GLN A 48 -11.31 14.08 12.80
CA GLN A 48 -11.27 15.55 12.68
C GLN A 48 -11.67 16.24 13.99
N GLY A 49 -12.72 15.72 14.67
CA GLY A 49 -13.14 16.21 15.97
C GLY A 49 -12.07 16.01 17.06
N SER A 50 -11.51 14.82 17.14
CA SER A 50 -10.49 14.46 18.12
C SER A 50 -9.16 15.22 17.91
N ALA A 51 -8.78 15.46 16.66
CA ALA A 51 -7.55 16.13 16.29
C ALA A 51 -7.68 17.66 16.25
N LYS A 52 -8.88 18.20 16.50
CA LYS A 52 -9.12 19.65 16.34
C LYS A 52 -8.19 20.50 17.18
N GLU A 53 -8.01 20.21 18.46
CA GLU A 53 -7.11 20.95 19.36
C GLU A 53 -5.68 20.96 18.85
N ILE A 54 -5.18 19.80 18.39
CA ILE A 54 -3.82 19.64 17.84
C ILE A 54 -3.67 20.47 16.55
N SER A 55 -4.70 20.42 15.69
CA SER A 55 -4.73 21.16 14.43
C SER A 55 -4.78 22.66 14.67
N ASP A 56 -5.67 23.13 15.53
CA ASP A 56 -5.80 24.55 15.88
C ASP A 56 -4.49 25.10 16.47
N TYR A 57 -3.84 24.34 17.36
CA TYR A 57 -2.54 24.74 17.92
C TYR A 57 -1.47 24.86 16.84
N TYR A 58 -1.40 23.89 15.93
CA TYR A 58 -0.44 23.92 14.83
C TYR A 58 -0.65 25.10 13.89
N TYR A 59 -1.90 25.38 13.50
CA TYR A 59 -2.20 26.51 12.58
C TYR A 59 -2.06 27.87 13.22
N ASN A 60 -2.30 28.00 14.53
CA ASN A 60 -2.20 29.26 15.25
C ASN A 60 -0.77 29.56 15.69
N GLU A 61 -0.02 28.56 16.17
CA GLU A 61 1.30 28.75 16.79
C GLU A 61 2.46 28.31 15.87
N GLY A 62 2.18 27.61 14.75
CA GLY A 62 3.20 27.04 13.88
C GLY A 62 4.03 25.93 14.52
N LYS A 63 3.56 25.34 15.62
CA LYS A 63 4.27 24.34 16.42
C LYS A 63 3.46 23.06 16.54
N THR A 64 4.16 21.91 16.57
CA THR A 64 3.55 20.61 16.83
C THR A 64 3.40 20.39 18.33
N SER A 65 2.19 20.00 18.78
CA SER A 65 1.99 19.56 20.17
C SER A 65 2.26 18.07 20.29
N ALA A 66 2.99 17.67 21.34
CA ALA A 66 3.18 16.27 21.71
C ALA A 66 2.07 15.74 22.61
N TRP A 67 1.19 16.61 23.13
CA TRP A 67 0.10 16.29 24.06
C TRP A 67 -1.19 16.97 23.62
N THR A 68 -2.33 16.34 23.92
CA THR A 68 -3.67 16.93 23.76
C THR A 68 -4.49 16.74 25.01
N GLY A 69 -5.31 17.71 25.36
CA GLY A 69 -6.32 17.65 26.43
C GLY A 69 -7.69 17.23 25.96
N SER A 70 -7.91 17.07 24.65
CA SER A 70 -9.24 16.84 24.06
C SER A 70 -9.89 15.52 24.44
N MET A 71 -9.10 14.51 24.85
CA MET A 71 -9.58 13.16 25.17
C MET A 71 -8.96 12.64 26.46
N PHE A 72 -9.69 11.81 27.21
CA PHE A 72 -9.22 11.06 28.39
C PHE A 72 -8.53 11.91 29.47
N SER A 73 -8.92 13.18 29.60
CA SER A 73 -8.24 14.17 30.49
C SER A 73 -6.77 14.41 30.13
N GLY A 74 -6.37 14.08 28.92
CA GLY A 74 -5.06 14.27 28.35
C GLY A 74 -4.38 12.96 27.91
N MET A 75 -3.78 13.01 26.71
CA MET A 75 -3.05 11.88 26.12
C MET A 75 -1.98 12.34 25.13
N PRO A 76 -1.00 11.47 24.80
CA PRO A 76 -0.01 11.77 23.77
C PRO A 76 -0.66 12.04 22.40
N ALA A 77 -0.37 13.17 21.78
CA ALA A 77 -0.96 13.62 20.53
C ALA A 77 -0.69 12.64 19.35
N TYR A 78 0.45 11.93 19.36
CA TYR A 78 0.82 10.98 18.29
C TYR A 78 -0.15 9.80 18.15
N GLN A 79 -0.96 9.52 19.17
CA GLN A 79 -1.99 8.47 19.10
C GLN A 79 -3.23 8.91 18.31
N ILE A 80 -3.43 10.21 18.13
CA ILE A 80 -4.50 10.79 17.32
C ILE A 80 -3.94 11.23 15.97
N GLY A 81 -2.94 12.12 15.98
CA GLY A 81 -2.32 12.65 14.78
C GLY A 81 -1.22 13.66 15.13
N VAL A 82 -0.28 13.84 14.20
CA VAL A 82 0.80 14.83 14.32
C VAL A 82 0.80 15.70 13.08
N HIS A 83 0.85 17.01 13.29
CA HIS A 83 1.03 17.99 12.22
C HIS A 83 2.50 18.45 12.16
N GLY A 84 2.96 18.84 10.97
CA GLY A 84 4.24 19.56 10.83
C GLY A 84 5.49 18.71 10.72
N GLY A 85 5.39 17.44 10.34
CA GLY A 85 6.55 16.63 9.98
C GLY A 85 7.19 17.10 8.66
N SER A 86 8.53 17.07 8.58
CA SER A 86 9.20 17.31 7.29
C SER A 86 8.92 16.16 6.32
N PRO A 87 8.60 16.44 5.04
CA PRO A 87 8.38 15.41 4.05
C PRO A 87 9.66 14.60 3.85
N ASN A 88 9.51 13.29 3.69
CA ASN A 88 10.59 12.39 3.38
C ASN A 88 10.42 11.82 1.95
N PHE A 89 11.39 11.03 1.50
CA PHE A 89 11.35 10.44 0.16
C PHE A 89 10.06 9.66 -0.14
N LEU A 90 9.47 8.98 0.85
CA LEU A 90 8.24 8.21 0.67
C LEU A 90 7.02 9.12 0.42
N ASP A 91 7.02 10.35 0.93
CA ASP A 91 5.94 11.31 0.64
C ASP A 91 5.89 11.66 -0.83
N TYR A 92 7.06 11.83 -1.46
CA TYR A 92 7.16 12.12 -2.89
C TYR A 92 6.72 10.90 -3.75
N LEU A 93 7.01 9.68 -3.30
CA LEU A 93 6.55 8.46 -3.99
C LEU A 93 5.03 8.28 -3.91
N GLU A 94 4.42 8.61 -2.76
CA GLU A 94 2.99 8.49 -2.56
C GLU A 94 2.18 9.64 -3.15
N ALA A 95 2.79 10.81 -3.32
CA ALA A 95 2.09 12.03 -3.72
C ALA A 95 1.20 11.86 -4.98
N PRO A 96 1.67 11.26 -6.09
CA PRO A 96 0.84 11.08 -7.27
C PRO A 96 -0.40 10.21 -7.02
N VAL A 97 -0.27 9.19 -6.18
CA VAL A 97 -1.35 8.26 -5.85
C VAL A 97 -2.32 8.90 -4.85
N LYS A 98 -1.80 9.60 -3.85
CA LYS A 98 -2.59 10.35 -2.87
C LYS A 98 -3.38 11.51 -3.51
N ALA A 99 -2.87 12.08 -4.60
CA ALA A 99 -3.58 13.11 -5.37
C ALA A 99 -4.88 12.60 -6.00
N LEU A 100 -5.03 11.29 -6.23
CA LEU A 100 -6.29 10.69 -6.68
C LEU A 100 -7.39 10.67 -5.60
N GLY A 101 -7.05 10.97 -4.34
CA GLY A 101 -7.93 10.97 -3.17
C GLY A 101 -7.36 10.13 -2.04
N ASN A 102 -6.73 10.78 -1.08
CA ASN A 102 -6.01 10.12 0.02
C ASN A 102 -6.90 9.21 0.89
N THR A 103 -8.17 9.58 1.07
CA THR A 103 -9.12 8.84 1.92
C THR A 103 -10.02 7.87 1.14
N THR A 104 -9.90 7.82 -0.19
CA THR A 104 -10.86 7.10 -1.07
C THR A 104 -10.15 6.36 -2.21
N ALA A 105 -9.96 7.01 -3.35
CA ALA A 105 -9.47 6.41 -4.59
C ALA A 105 -8.00 5.98 -4.52
N GLY A 106 -7.16 6.73 -3.79
CA GLY A 106 -5.73 6.49 -3.69
C GLY A 106 -5.37 5.10 -3.17
N PRO A 107 -5.88 4.64 -2.01
CA PRO A 107 -5.59 3.29 -1.48
C PRO A 107 -6.02 2.17 -2.43
N VAL A 108 -7.15 2.34 -3.12
CA VAL A 108 -7.66 1.35 -4.09
C VAL A 108 -6.76 1.25 -5.31
N PHE A 109 -6.38 2.40 -5.87
CA PHE A 109 -5.44 2.44 -7.00
C PHE A 109 -4.05 1.87 -6.62
N ALA A 110 -3.53 2.26 -5.44
CA ALA A 110 -2.28 1.71 -4.91
C ALA A 110 -2.35 0.18 -4.77
N GLY A 111 -3.44 -0.34 -4.20
CA GLY A 111 -3.66 -1.77 -4.06
C GLY A 111 -3.66 -2.50 -5.40
N MET A 112 -4.31 -1.94 -6.43
CA MET A 112 -4.27 -2.49 -7.80
C MET A 112 -2.85 -2.53 -8.34
N LEU A 113 -2.07 -1.45 -8.20
CA LEU A 113 -0.68 -1.40 -8.67
C LEU A 113 0.19 -2.44 -7.97
N MET A 114 0.12 -2.53 -6.63
CA MET A 114 0.96 -3.43 -5.85
C MET A 114 0.58 -4.90 -6.09
N ALA A 115 -0.72 -5.20 -6.18
CA ALA A 115 -1.19 -6.55 -6.51
C ALA A 115 -0.82 -6.94 -7.96
N TYR A 116 -0.88 -6.02 -8.90
CA TYR A 116 -0.43 -6.26 -10.27
C TYR A 116 1.05 -6.63 -10.34
N ILE A 117 1.91 -5.90 -9.62
CA ILE A 117 3.33 -6.21 -9.53
C ILE A 117 3.53 -7.63 -8.98
N LEU A 118 2.82 -7.98 -7.90
CA LEU A 118 2.87 -9.32 -7.32
C LEU A 118 2.51 -10.38 -8.35
N PHE A 119 1.37 -10.26 -9.01
CA PHE A 119 0.90 -11.27 -9.97
C PHE A 119 1.82 -11.41 -11.19
N CYS A 120 2.38 -10.30 -11.69
CA CYS A 120 3.40 -10.34 -12.75
C CYS A 120 4.67 -11.07 -12.29
N LEU A 121 5.15 -10.85 -11.05
CA LEU A 121 6.32 -11.53 -10.50
C LEU A 121 6.07 -13.00 -10.18
N MET A 122 4.81 -13.38 -9.94
CA MET A 122 4.38 -14.78 -9.86
C MET A 122 4.41 -15.48 -11.23
N GLY A 123 4.41 -14.73 -12.32
CA GLY A 123 4.50 -15.25 -13.70
C GLY A 123 3.15 -15.28 -14.43
N PHE A 124 2.11 -14.66 -13.89
CA PHE A 124 0.84 -14.53 -14.60
C PHE A 124 0.96 -13.56 -15.79
N SER A 125 0.18 -13.82 -16.83
CA SER A 125 0.08 -12.88 -17.96
C SER A 125 -0.49 -11.53 -17.50
N PRO A 126 -0.14 -10.42 -18.17
CA PRO A 126 -0.64 -9.09 -17.80
C PRO A 126 -2.16 -9.03 -17.67
N ALA A 127 -2.90 -9.70 -18.55
CA ALA A 127 -4.37 -9.73 -18.51
C ALA A 127 -4.91 -10.40 -17.23
N VAL A 128 -4.34 -11.55 -16.86
CA VAL A 128 -4.72 -12.25 -15.61
C VAL A 128 -4.29 -11.44 -14.38
N ALA A 129 -3.10 -10.81 -14.43
CA ALA A 129 -2.62 -9.96 -13.37
C ALA A 129 -3.51 -8.72 -13.15
N ILE A 130 -4.05 -8.11 -14.23
CA ILE A 130 -5.04 -7.02 -14.15
C ILE A 130 -6.30 -7.51 -13.43
N LEU A 131 -6.85 -8.65 -13.84
CA LEU A 131 -8.05 -9.21 -13.21
C LEU A 131 -7.84 -9.48 -11.72
N GLY A 132 -6.74 -10.12 -11.35
CA GLY A 132 -6.39 -10.40 -9.96
C GLY A 132 -6.19 -9.13 -9.14
N ALA A 133 -5.54 -8.10 -9.70
CA ALA A 133 -5.31 -6.82 -9.05
C ALA A 133 -6.62 -6.07 -8.77
N VAL A 134 -7.54 -6.06 -9.73
CA VAL A 134 -8.89 -5.47 -9.56
C VAL A 134 -9.67 -6.25 -8.50
N ALA A 135 -9.68 -7.58 -8.55
CA ALA A 135 -10.37 -8.41 -7.57
C ALA A 135 -9.83 -8.21 -6.14
N TYR A 136 -8.51 -8.09 -5.98
CA TYR A 136 -7.89 -7.78 -4.70
C TYR A 136 -8.35 -6.43 -4.14
N SER A 137 -8.25 -5.37 -4.93
CA SER A 137 -8.48 -4.00 -4.46
C SER A 137 -9.95 -3.67 -4.28
N LEU A 138 -10.83 -4.21 -5.13
CA LEU A 138 -12.28 -4.02 -5.04
C LEU A 138 -12.96 -5.13 -4.21
N SER A 139 -12.21 -5.92 -3.44
CA SER A 139 -12.80 -6.89 -2.51
C SER A 139 -13.74 -6.18 -1.52
N SER A 140 -14.81 -6.85 -1.13
CA SER A 140 -15.82 -6.30 -0.21
C SER A 140 -15.21 -5.76 1.08
N TYR A 141 -14.20 -6.46 1.61
CA TYR A 141 -13.51 -6.03 2.83
C TYR A 141 -12.84 -4.66 2.66
N ASN A 142 -12.07 -4.47 1.57
CA ASN A 142 -11.40 -3.19 1.31
C ASN A 142 -12.39 -2.04 1.14
N ILE A 143 -13.50 -2.28 0.48
CA ILE A 143 -14.55 -1.26 0.27
C ILE A 143 -15.25 -0.92 1.58
N VAL A 144 -15.60 -1.92 2.40
CA VAL A 144 -16.26 -1.70 3.70
C VAL A 144 -15.38 -0.89 4.65
N ILE A 145 -14.09 -1.23 4.80
CA ILE A 145 -13.18 -0.47 5.68
C ILE A 145 -12.92 0.95 5.16
N LEU A 146 -12.90 1.13 3.84
CA LEU A 146 -12.75 2.44 3.24
C LEU A 146 -14.00 3.30 3.51
N ASN A 147 -15.19 2.74 3.35
CA ASN A 147 -16.44 3.43 3.63
C ASN A 147 -16.57 3.83 5.11
N ALA A 148 -16.09 3.00 6.04
CA ALA A 148 -16.04 3.33 7.46
C ALA A 148 -15.06 4.49 7.77
N GLY A 149 -14.02 4.69 6.94
CA GLY A 149 -13.01 5.72 7.13
C GLY A 149 -11.71 5.24 7.76
N HIS A 150 -11.47 3.92 7.78
CA HIS A 150 -10.21 3.34 8.24
C HIS A 150 -9.07 3.55 7.20
N VAL A 151 -8.73 4.82 6.94
CA VAL A 151 -7.81 5.24 5.89
C VAL A 151 -6.42 4.62 6.05
N THR A 152 -5.86 4.66 7.26
CA THR A 152 -4.53 4.10 7.57
C THR A 152 -4.50 2.60 7.32
N LYS A 153 -5.59 1.90 7.63
CA LYS A 153 -5.77 0.47 7.37
C LYS A 153 -5.83 0.17 5.88
N ALA A 154 -6.57 0.97 5.12
CA ALA A 154 -6.68 0.81 3.67
C ALA A 154 -5.31 0.96 2.97
N TRP A 155 -4.51 1.95 3.36
CA TRP A 155 -3.14 2.11 2.86
C TRP A 155 -2.24 0.95 3.27
N ALA A 156 -2.28 0.52 4.53
CA ALA A 156 -1.48 -0.61 5.00
C ALA A 156 -1.80 -1.91 4.23
N LEU A 157 -3.07 -2.17 3.93
CA LEU A 157 -3.49 -3.31 3.12
C LEU A 157 -3.02 -3.20 1.67
N ALA A 158 -3.04 -2.00 1.09
CA ALA A 158 -2.59 -1.76 -0.28
C ALA A 158 -1.12 -2.16 -0.49
N TYR A 159 -0.27 -2.08 0.55
CA TYR A 159 1.15 -2.40 0.46
C TYR A 159 1.51 -3.86 0.71
N ILE A 160 0.60 -4.69 1.27
CA ILE A 160 0.86 -6.13 1.51
C ILE A 160 1.32 -6.86 0.24
N PRO A 161 0.67 -6.70 -0.94
CA PRO A 161 1.10 -7.41 -2.13
C PRO A 161 2.54 -7.09 -2.56
N LEU A 162 3.01 -5.86 -2.33
CA LEU A 162 4.39 -5.48 -2.65
C LEU A 162 5.40 -6.22 -1.78
N ILE A 163 5.12 -6.35 -0.48
CA ILE A 163 5.94 -7.09 0.47
C ILE A 163 6.00 -8.57 0.08
N VAL A 164 4.84 -9.16 -0.24
CA VAL A 164 4.76 -10.56 -0.70
C VAL A 164 5.53 -10.74 -2.01
N ALA A 165 5.41 -9.81 -2.96
CA ALA A 165 6.17 -9.82 -4.21
C ALA A 165 7.69 -9.80 -3.97
N GLY A 166 8.12 -9.06 -2.95
CA GLY A 166 9.51 -9.03 -2.51
C GLY A 166 9.98 -10.39 -1.99
N PHE A 167 9.24 -11.02 -1.09
CA PHE A 167 9.56 -12.37 -0.61
C PHE A 167 9.60 -13.40 -1.74
N MET A 168 8.59 -13.39 -2.63
CA MET A 168 8.57 -14.28 -3.80
C MET A 168 9.78 -14.07 -4.72
N SER A 169 10.28 -12.85 -4.80
CA SER A 169 11.50 -12.53 -5.58
C SER A 169 12.76 -13.04 -4.89
N LEU A 170 12.86 -12.91 -3.54
CA LEU A 170 13.95 -13.48 -2.75
C LEU A 170 14.00 -15.01 -2.91
N PHE A 171 12.86 -15.69 -2.84
CA PHE A 171 12.77 -17.15 -3.01
C PHE A 171 13.16 -17.62 -4.42
N LYS A 172 13.10 -16.72 -5.40
CA LYS A 172 13.61 -16.95 -6.77
C LYS A 172 15.06 -16.47 -6.96
N ASN A 173 15.82 -16.26 -5.88
CA ASN A 173 17.20 -15.75 -5.89
C ASN A 173 17.38 -14.39 -6.57
N LYS A 174 16.32 -13.58 -6.67
CA LYS A 174 16.40 -12.19 -7.15
C LYS A 174 16.62 -11.24 -5.97
N VAL A 175 17.78 -11.39 -5.31
CA VAL A 175 18.05 -10.77 -4.01
C VAL A 175 17.86 -9.26 -4.03
N LEU A 176 18.49 -8.54 -4.98
CA LEU A 176 18.37 -7.07 -5.02
C LEU A 176 16.91 -6.62 -5.21
N LEU A 177 16.20 -7.20 -6.18
CA LEU A 177 14.81 -6.87 -6.44
C LEU A 177 13.95 -7.18 -5.22
N GLY A 178 14.12 -8.37 -4.65
CA GLY A 178 13.34 -8.79 -3.48
C GLY A 178 13.56 -7.89 -2.26
N SER A 179 14.82 -7.56 -1.95
CA SER A 179 15.16 -6.67 -0.83
C SER A 179 14.59 -5.26 -1.02
N VAL A 180 14.65 -4.71 -2.24
CA VAL A 180 14.07 -3.40 -2.54
C VAL A 180 12.54 -3.42 -2.37
N LEU A 181 11.86 -4.47 -2.88
CA LEU A 181 10.40 -4.56 -2.78
C LEU A 181 9.93 -4.78 -1.34
N VAL A 182 10.61 -5.63 -0.56
CA VAL A 182 10.31 -5.83 0.87
C VAL A 182 10.56 -4.53 1.63
N GLY A 183 11.73 -3.93 1.46
CA GLY A 183 12.11 -2.70 2.15
C GLY A 183 11.17 -1.54 1.85
N LEU A 184 10.86 -1.31 0.57
CA LEU A 184 9.93 -0.26 0.16
C LEU A 184 8.52 -0.54 0.66
N GLY A 185 8.02 -1.77 0.49
CA GLY A 185 6.69 -2.16 0.93
C GLY A 185 6.50 -2.02 2.44
N LEU A 186 7.48 -2.46 3.25
CA LEU A 186 7.45 -2.29 4.70
C LEU A 186 7.56 -0.83 5.11
N ALA A 187 8.42 -0.04 4.47
CA ALA A 187 8.57 1.38 4.78
C ALA A 187 7.26 2.15 4.54
N LEU A 188 6.59 1.91 3.41
CA LEU A 188 5.28 2.48 3.09
C LEU A 188 4.19 2.01 4.05
N GLN A 189 4.18 0.71 4.40
CA GLN A 189 3.21 0.15 5.32
C GLN A 189 3.37 0.70 6.75
N ILE A 190 4.60 0.79 7.27
CA ILE A 190 4.88 1.38 8.59
C ILE A 190 4.48 2.86 8.59
N LYS A 191 4.80 3.58 7.52
CA LYS A 191 4.41 4.99 7.35
C LYS A 191 2.89 5.19 7.38
N SER A 192 2.10 4.22 6.90
CA SER A 192 0.63 4.30 6.98
C SER A 192 0.10 4.25 8.41
N ASN A 193 0.96 3.96 9.39
CA ASN A 193 0.67 3.98 10.84
C ASN A 193 -0.49 3.07 11.27
N HIS A 194 -0.59 1.86 10.69
CA HIS A 194 -1.57 0.86 11.09
C HIS A 194 -0.89 -0.41 11.61
N LEU A 195 -0.38 -0.35 12.83
CA LEU A 195 0.49 -1.37 13.44
C LEU A 195 -0.11 -2.77 13.45
N GLN A 196 -1.44 -2.89 13.61
CA GLN A 196 -2.13 -4.18 13.58
C GLN A 196 -1.97 -4.89 12.23
N VAL A 197 -2.12 -4.17 11.11
CA VAL A 197 -1.93 -4.75 9.77
C VAL A 197 -0.46 -5.10 9.56
N THR A 198 0.46 -4.24 10.00
CA THR A 198 1.90 -4.52 9.94
C THR A 198 2.27 -5.78 10.72
N TYR A 199 1.70 -5.98 11.92
CA TYR A 199 1.87 -7.20 12.70
C TYR A 199 1.39 -8.44 11.95
N TYR A 200 0.18 -8.39 11.36
CA TYR A 200 -0.34 -9.53 10.56
C TYR A 200 0.48 -9.78 9.30
N THR A 201 1.00 -8.74 8.67
CA THR A 201 1.95 -8.88 7.55
C THR A 201 3.24 -9.56 8.01
N GLY A 202 3.72 -9.25 9.22
CA GLY A 202 4.85 -9.94 9.84
C GLY A 202 4.59 -11.43 10.03
N LEU A 203 3.42 -11.81 10.56
CA LEU A 203 3.02 -13.22 10.70
C LEU A 203 2.94 -13.93 9.34
N LEU A 204 2.34 -13.29 8.33
CA LEU A 204 2.32 -13.81 6.96
C LEU A 204 3.74 -14.03 6.43
N SER A 205 4.64 -13.08 6.67
CA SER A 205 6.04 -13.16 6.24
C SER A 205 6.77 -14.34 6.88
N VAL A 206 6.52 -14.61 8.16
CA VAL A 206 7.05 -15.79 8.88
C VAL A 206 6.54 -17.09 8.24
N ILE A 207 5.24 -17.17 7.94
CA ILE A 207 4.64 -18.35 7.28
C ILE A 207 5.28 -18.57 5.90
N LEU A 208 5.42 -17.52 5.10
CA LEU A 208 6.08 -17.60 3.79
C LEU A 208 7.54 -18.07 3.92
N PHE A 209 8.27 -17.55 4.90
CA PHE A 209 9.65 -17.96 5.14
C PHE A 209 9.75 -19.43 5.57
N ILE A 210 8.88 -19.89 6.49
CA ILE A 210 8.85 -21.30 6.92
C ILE A 210 8.53 -22.21 5.72
N THR A 211 7.54 -21.83 4.90
CA THR A 211 7.17 -22.60 3.69
C THR A 211 8.37 -22.74 2.74
N TYR A 212 9.08 -21.64 2.50
CA TYR A 212 10.28 -21.65 1.68
C TYR A 212 11.41 -22.49 2.30
N ALA A 213 11.65 -22.35 3.60
CA ALA A 213 12.66 -23.14 4.29
C ALA A 213 12.40 -24.66 4.19
N VAL A 214 11.14 -25.06 4.39
CA VAL A 214 10.71 -26.46 4.23
C VAL A 214 10.95 -26.94 2.79
N GLU A 215 10.62 -26.14 1.79
CA GLU A 215 10.86 -26.47 0.38
C GLU A 215 12.34 -26.67 0.08
N VAL A 216 13.20 -25.75 0.53
CA VAL A 216 14.66 -25.84 0.34
C VAL A 216 15.25 -27.07 1.03
N LEU A 217 14.83 -27.35 2.27
CA LEU A 217 15.30 -28.49 3.03
C LEU A 217 14.84 -29.81 2.38
N SER A 218 13.60 -29.90 1.94
CA SER A 218 13.05 -31.08 1.26
C SER A 218 13.75 -31.40 -0.06
N LYS A 219 14.11 -30.36 -0.82
CA LYS A 219 14.82 -30.49 -2.09
C LYS A 219 16.34 -30.62 -1.93
N LYS A 220 16.88 -30.57 -0.70
CA LYS A 220 18.33 -30.57 -0.37
C LYS A 220 19.11 -29.47 -1.11
N ASN A 221 18.45 -28.37 -1.43
CA ASN A 221 19.05 -27.25 -2.19
C ASN A 221 19.59 -26.17 -1.24
N TYR A 222 20.51 -26.55 -0.37
CA TYR A 222 21.07 -25.68 0.70
C TYR A 222 21.80 -24.45 0.14
N LYS A 223 22.32 -24.49 -1.09
CA LYS A 223 22.97 -23.31 -1.72
C LYS A 223 22.00 -22.15 -1.91
N SER A 224 20.73 -22.44 -2.15
CA SER A 224 19.67 -21.41 -2.30
C SER A 224 19.33 -20.71 -0.97
N PHE A 225 19.71 -21.29 0.16
CA PHE A 225 19.44 -20.74 1.49
C PHE A 225 20.58 -19.84 2.02
N LEU A 226 21.80 -19.99 1.45
CA LEU A 226 23.02 -19.32 1.90
C LEU A 226 23.39 -18.12 1.00
N MET A 227 22.66 -17.87 -0.07
CA MET A 227 22.79 -16.70 -0.95
C MET A 227 21.70 -15.68 -0.65
#